data_3b4d376492af10756d9075cb824631f3
#
_entry.id   3b4d376492af10756d9075cb824631f3
#
_cell.length_a   1.000
_cell.length_b   1.000
_cell.length_c   1.000
_cell.angle_alpha   90.00
_cell.angle_beta   90.00
_cell.angle_gamma   90.00
#
_symmetry.space_group_name_H-M   'P 1'
#
loop_
_entity.id
_entity.type
_entity.pdbx_description
1 polymer ?
#
loop_
_entity_poly.entity_id
_entity_poly.type
_entity_poly.pdbx_seq_one_letter_code
_entity_poly.pdbx_strand_id
1 'polypeptide(L)'
;MKFDKRKLLSDSIYKYIRSNISNGTWKPDKQINEQKVADTLFVSRTPVRQALQRAYNEGLLGYNKYVGYFVAGSKREDIIEVFAIRIALEALQCYRAACNMSEGNWQKLQEINAEIRAISEHEGDYNCLYCLNEEFCAIIQQSAGMQRLPRFQELLSNYLHDYKAWFINNMERNDRAFWQYNDNLLEAMRQLDHAAIYRIVEQRWLDYRDYLLQQFSKNEN
;
A
#
# COMPACT_ATOMS: atom_id res chain seq x y z
N MET A 1 25.95 23.32 -3.76
CA MET A 1 24.51 23.01 -3.66
C MET A 1 24.12 23.13 -2.18
N LYS A 2 23.43 24.21 -1.76
CA LYS A 2 22.95 24.33 -0.38
C LYS A 2 21.72 23.45 -0.21
N PHE A 3 21.83 22.37 0.55
CA PHE A 3 20.66 21.61 0.97
C PHE A 3 19.74 22.51 1.77
N ASP A 4 18.49 22.63 1.34
CA ASP A 4 17.49 23.38 2.08
C ASP A 4 17.11 22.60 3.36
N LYS A 5 17.73 22.96 4.47
CA LYS A 5 17.48 22.37 5.80
C LYS A 5 15.98 22.38 6.16
N ARG A 6 15.20 23.33 5.61
CA ARG A 6 13.76 23.44 5.85
C ARG A 6 13.00 22.31 5.14
N LYS A 7 13.41 21.95 3.92
CA LYS A 7 12.81 20.86 3.15
C LYS A 7 13.05 19.51 3.85
N LEU A 8 14.28 19.25 4.31
CA LEU A 8 14.62 18.05 5.08
C LEU A 8 13.80 17.94 6.38
N LEU A 9 13.58 19.07 7.06
CA LEU A 9 12.78 19.10 8.29
C LEU A 9 11.30 18.82 8.01
N SER A 10 10.72 19.44 6.99
CA SER A 10 9.33 19.20 6.61
C SER A 10 9.10 17.74 6.16
N ASP A 11 10.08 17.14 5.46
CA ASP A 11 10.03 15.70 5.08
C ASP A 11 10.08 14.77 6.31
N SER A 12 10.88 15.10 7.33
CA SER A 12 10.95 14.36 8.58
C SER A 12 9.64 14.46 9.37
N ILE A 13 9.04 15.66 9.42
CA ILE A 13 7.74 15.88 10.06
C ILE A 13 6.63 15.13 9.30
N TYR A 14 6.66 15.13 7.97
CA TYR A 14 5.71 14.36 7.17
C TYR A 14 5.81 12.85 7.48
N LYS A 15 7.03 12.30 7.57
CA LYS A 15 7.23 10.90 7.97
C LYS A 15 6.68 10.60 9.35
N TYR A 16 6.86 11.51 10.31
CA TYR A 16 6.27 11.40 11.64
C TYR A 16 4.74 11.38 11.59
N ILE A 17 4.09 12.29 10.83
CA ILE A 17 2.64 12.33 10.65
C ILE A 17 2.16 11.00 10.07
N ARG A 18 2.76 10.58 8.95
CA ARG A 18 2.41 9.33 8.26
C ARG A 18 2.57 8.11 9.16
N SER A 19 3.64 8.01 9.93
CA SER A 19 3.87 6.91 10.87
C SER A 19 2.78 6.84 11.93
N ASN A 20 2.38 7.98 12.54
CA ASN A 20 1.33 8.01 13.56
C ASN A 20 -0.06 7.63 13.01
N ILE A 21 -0.33 7.91 11.74
CA ILE A 21 -1.55 7.50 11.08
C ILE A 21 -1.47 5.99 10.76
N SER A 22 -0.40 5.54 10.11
CA SER A 22 -0.26 4.16 9.64
C SER A 22 -0.19 3.12 10.76
N ASN A 23 0.30 3.49 11.95
CA ASN A 23 0.34 2.60 13.12
C ASN A 23 -0.91 2.72 14.04
N GLY A 24 -1.92 3.50 13.62
CA GLY A 24 -3.16 3.69 14.36
C GLY A 24 -3.07 4.56 15.61
N THR A 25 -1.93 5.19 15.89
CA THR A 25 -1.79 6.16 17.01
C THR A 25 -2.71 7.36 16.81
N TRP A 26 -2.85 7.79 15.57
CA TRP A 26 -3.81 8.79 15.16
C TRP A 26 -4.95 8.12 14.41
N LYS A 27 -6.08 8.00 15.09
CA LYS A 27 -7.29 7.36 14.55
C LYS A 27 -8.02 8.29 13.58
N PRO A 28 -8.88 7.76 12.68
CA PRO A 28 -9.80 8.56 11.86
C PRO A 28 -10.52 9.63 12.68
N ASP A 29 -10.80 10.76 12.05
CA ASP A 29 -11.44 11.96 12.61
C ASP A 29 -10.66 12.67 13.72
N LYS A 30 -9.49 12.17 14.11
CA LYS A 30 -8.63 12.87 15.07
C LYS A 30 -8.18 14.21 14.49
N GLN A 31 -8.52 15.30 15.17
CA GLN A 31 -8.05 16.63 14.83
C GLN A 31 -6.54 16.77 15.07
N ILE A 32 -5.87 17.39 14.11
CA ILE A 32 -4.43 17.64 14.14
C ILE A 32 -4.18 19.13 14.32
N ASN A 33 -3.74 19.49 15.52
CA ASN A 33 -3.40 20.88 15.84
C ASN A 33 -1.95 21.19 15.46
N GLU A 34 -1.76 22.13 14.51
CA GLU A 34 -0.42 22.56 14.03
C GLU A 34 0.52 22.96 15.17
N GLN A 35 -0.02 23.72 16.16
CA GLN A 35 0.79 24.20 17.30
C GLN A 35 1.24 23.03 18.17
N LYS A 36 0.32 22.12 18.49
CA LYS A 36 0.62 20.94 19.29
C LYS A 36 1.70 20.05 18.66
N VAL A 37 1.64 19.86 17.33
CA VAL A 37 2.68 19.12 16.59
C VAL A 37 4.01 19.87 16.63
N ALA A 38 4.00 21.20 16.45
CA ALA A 38 5.20 22.04 16.51
C ALA A 38 5.86 21.96 17.89
N ASP A 39 5.07 22.06 18.96
CA ASP A 39 5.54 21.98 20.33
C ASP A 39 6.11 20.57 20.66
N THR A 40 5.42 19.52 20.23
CA THR A 40 5.87 18.12 20.43
C THR A 40 7.21 17.83 19.76
N LEU A 41 7.44 18.41 18.57
CA LEU A 41 8.65 18.18 17.78
C LEU A 41 9.73 19.26 18.00
N PHE A 42 9.47 20.25 18.86
CA PHE A 42 10.37 21.38 19.12
C PHE A 42 10.78 22.13 17.85
N VAL A 43 9.81 22.40 16.97
CA VAL A 43 10.02 23.09 15.68
C VAL A 43 9.05 24.27 15.51
N SER A 44 9.32 25.15 14.55
CA SER A 44 8.38 26.22 14.20
C SER A 44 7.17 25.66 13.42
N ARG A 45 6.07 26.41 13.41
CA ARG A 45 4.82 26.03 12.72
C ARG A 45 4.96 25.91 11.20
N THR A 46 5.85 26.67 10.59
CA THR A 46 5.99 26.70 9.12
C THR A 46 6.30 25.33 8.50
N PRO A 47 7.34 24.57 8.92
CA PRO A 47 7.59 23.25 8.37
C PRO A 47 6.49 22.23 8.73
N VAL A 48 5.81 22.40 9.87
CA VAL A 48 4.65 21.57 10.25
C VAL A 48 3.50 21.78 9.26
N ARG A 49 3.16 23.04 8.96
CA ARG A 49 2.11 23.37 7.98
C ARG A 49 2.42 22.79 6.59
N GLN A 50 3.68 22.87 6.15
CA GLN A 50 4.10 22.27 4.88
C GLN A 50 3.91 20.74 4.87
N ALA A 51 4.27 20.07 5.97
CA ALA A 51 4.09 18.64 6.11
C ALA A 51 2.61 18.23 6.17
N LEU A 52 1.77 18.97 6.90
CA LEU A 52 0.32 18.74 6.95
C LEU A 52 -0.36 18.98 5.61
N GLN A 53 0.03 20.04 4.89
CA GLN A 53 -0.48 20.32 3.54
C GLN A 53 -0.11 19.18 2.57
N ARG A 54 1.10 18.64 2.69
CA ARG A 54 1.52 17.47 1.91
C ARG A 54 0.68 16.24 2.25
N ALA A 55 0.49 15.95 3.54
CA ALA A 55 -0.33 14.83 3.99
C ALA A 55 -1.81 14.95 3.52
N TYR A 56 -2.34 16.17 3.49
CA TYR A 56 -3.66 16.47 2.92
C TYR A 56 -3.70 16.21 1.42
N ASN A 57 -2.72 16.70 0.65
CA ASN A 57 -2.66 16.49 -0.79
C ASN A 57 -2.47 15.01 -1.18
N GLU A 58 -1.96 14.20 -0.26
CA GLU A 58 -1.76 12.76 -0.44
C GLU A 58 -2.91 11.92 0.16
N GLY A 59 -4.00 12.55 0.61
CA GLY A 59 -5.20 11.86 1.10
C GLY A 59 -5.11 11.30 2.52
N LEU A 60 -4.00 11.50 3.23
CA LEU A 60 -3.85 11.04 4.62
C LEU A 60 -4.65 11.89 5.61
N LEU A 61 -4.87 13.15 5.29
CA LEU A 61 -5.62 14.10 6.11
C LEU A 61 -6.77 14.70 5.32
N GLY A 62 -7.87 14.98 5.99
CA GLY A 62 -8.91 15.89 5.56
C GLY A 62 -8.65 17.31 6.08
N TYR A 63 -9.30 18.29 5.47
CA TYR A 63 -9.28 19.68 5.94
C TYR A 63 -10.70 20.27 6.00
N ASN A 64 -11.01 20.86 7.14
CA ASN A 64 -12.25 21.59 7.32
C ASN A 64 -11.93 23.03 7.75
N LYS A 65 -12.58 24.00 7.15
CA LYS A 65 -12.31 25.44 7.41
C LYS A 65 -12.43 25.83 8.89
N TYR A 66 -13.32 25.17 9.64
CA TYR A 66 -13.59 25.49 11.04
C TYR A 66 -12.81 24.64 12.04
N VAL A 67 -12.34 23.48 11.61
CA VAL A 67 -11.70 22.47 12.49
C VAL A 67 -10.21 22.35 12.20
N GLY A 68 -9.77 22.71 10.99
CA GLY A 68 -8.41 22.50 10.52
C GLY A 68 -8.22 21.12 9.94
N TYR A 69 -7.00 20.59 10.09
CA TYR A 69 -6.66 19.25 9.63
C TYR A 69 -7.20 18.16 10.57
N PHE A 70 -7.64 17.06 9.99
CA PHE A 70 -8.04 15.85 10.72
C PHE A 70 -7.59 14.62 9.94
N VAL A 71 -7.43 13.49 10.61
CA VAL A 71 -7.09 12.22 9.97
C VAL A 71 -8.25 11.80 9.08
N ALA A 72 -7.98 11.60 7.79
CA ALA A 72 -9.01 11.12 6.87
C ALA A 72 -9.38 9.68 7.23
N GLY A 73 -10.67 9.38 7.33
CA GLY A 73 -11.20 8.02 7.42
C GLY A 73 -11.53 7.52 6.02
N SER A 74 -11.33 6.23 5.76
CA SER A 74 -11.76 5.61 4.51
C SER A 74 -13.27 5.40 4.54
N LYS A 75 -13.95 5.76 3.46
CA LYS A 75 -15.38 5.48 3.27
C LYS A 75 -15.56 4.20 2.45
N ARG A 76 -16.74 3.62 2.52
CA ARG A 76 -17.08 2.43 1.74
C ARG A 76 -16.89 2.66 0.23
N GLU A 77 -17.33 3.81 -0.25
CA GLU A 77 -17.20 4.24 -1.64
C GLU A 77 -15.73 4.38 -2.06
N ASP A 78 -14.89 4.95 -1.19
CA ASP A 78 -13.44 5.07 -1.41
C ASP A 78 -12.78 3.70 -1.58
N ILE A 79 -13.20 2.72 -0.75
CA ILE A 79 -12.68 1.35 -0.85
C ILE A 79 -12.98 0.78 -2.24
N ILE A 80 -14.22 0.85 -2.70
CA ILE A 80 -14.65 0.31 -4.00
C ILE A 80 -13.85 0.97 -5.14
N GLU A 81 -13.76 2.29 -5.15
CA GLU A 81 -13.07 3.06 -6.19
C GLU A 81 -11.57 2.78 -6.20
N VAL A 82 -10.92 2.82 -5.03
CA VAL A 82 -9.47 2.59 -4.89
C VAL A 82 -9.09 1.19 -5.37
N PHE A 83 -9.89 0.17 -5.03
CA PHE A 83 -9.62 -1.19 -5.50
C PHE A 83 -9.79 -1.33 -7.01
N ALA A 84 -10.79 -0.71 -7.63
CA ALA A 84 -10.98 -0.73 -9.07
C ALA A 84 -9.77 -0.12 -9.81
N ILE A 85 -9.28 1.04 -9.34
CA ILE A 85 -8.08 1.68 -9.92
C ILE A 85 -6.84 0.81 -9.69
N ARG A 86 -6.69 0.22 -8.50
CA ARG A 86 -5.54 -0.61 -8.15
C ARG A 86 -5.45 -1.85 -9.02
N ILE A 87 -6.56 -2.53 -9.27
CA ILE A 87 -6.65 -3.68 -10.18
C ILE A 87 -6.10 -3.31 -11.56
N ALA A 88 -6.58 -2.22 -12.14
CA ALA A 88 -6.15 -1.77 -13.46
C ALA A 88 -4.64 -1.44 -13.52
N LEU A 89 -4.13 -0.76 -12.50
CA LEU A 89 -2.71 -0.38 -12.44
C LEU A 89 -1.80 -1.59 -12.22
N GLU A 90 -2.19 -2.54 -11.35
CA GLU A 90 -1.38 -3.74 -11.08
C GLU A 90 -1.40 -4.71 -12.26
N ALA A 91 -2.54 -4.91 -12.92
CA ALA A 91 -2.61 -5.72 -14.12
C ALA A 91 -1.73 -5.16 -15.25
N LEU A 92 -1.75 -3.83 -15.46
CA LEU A 92 -0.86 -3.16 -16.39
C LEU A 92 0.61 -3.36 -16.01
N GLN A 93 0.95 -3.26 -14.71
CA GLN A 93 2.31 -3.46 -14.21
C GLN A 93 2.79 -4.88 -14.49
N CYS A 94 1.98 -5.90 -14.18
CA CYS A 94 2.31 -7.30 -14.42
C CYS A 94 2.53 -7.59 -15.91
N TYR A 95 1.66 -7.08 -16.77
CA TYR A 95 1.82 -7.24 -18.23
C TYR A 95 3.09 -6.57 -18.74
N ARG A 96 3.37 -5.32 -18.31
CA ARG A 96 4.61 -4.61 -18.68
C ARG A 96 5.86 -5.32 -18.14
N ALA A 97 5.80 -5.86 -16.94
CA ALA A 97 6.86 -6.67 -16.39
C ALA A 97 7.12 -7.91 -17.24
N ALA A 98 6.08 -8.64 -17.62
CA ALA A 98 6.19 -9.82 -18.47
C ALA A 98 6.88 -9.53 -19.81
N CYS A 99 6.57 -8.38 -20.44
CA CYS A 99 7.21 -7.97 -21.69
C CYS A 99 8.71 -7.68 -21.55
N ASN A 100 9.18 -7.31 -20.36
CA ASN A 100 10.55 -6.84 -20.13
C ASN A 100 11.37 -7.75 -19.19
N MET A 101 10.76 -8.84 -18.69
CA MET A 101 11.36 -9.73 -17.69
C MET A 101 12.58 -10.48 -18.23
N SER A 102 13.71 -10.37 -17.55
CA SER A 102 14.87 -11.19 -17.82
C SER A 102 14.68 -12.63 -17.34
N GLU A 103 15.39 -13.58 -17.96
CA GLU A 103 15.32 -14.98 -17.51
C GLU A 103 15.77 -15.16 -16.06
N GLY A 104 16.79 -14.41 -15.63
CA GLY A 104 17.21 -14.43 -14.23
C GLY A 104 16.16 -13.95 -13.25
N ASN A 105 15.35 -12.93 -13.63
CA ASN A 105 14.23 -12.47 -12.80
C ASN A 105 13.07 -13.48 -12.81
N TRP A 106 12.81 -14.16 -13.91
CA TRP A 106 11.85 -15.26 -13.96
C TRP A 106 12.22 -16.37 -13.00
N GLN A 107 13.47 -16.83 -13.05
CA GLN A 107 13.96 -17.86 -12.14
C GLN A 107 13.82 -17.43 -10.69
N LYS A 108 14.22 -16.19 -10.37
CA LYS A 108 14.14 -15.65 -9.00
C LYS A 108 12.71 -15.59 -8.48
N LEU A 109 11.73 -15.19 -9.31
CA LEU A 109 10.31 -15.19 -8.94
C LEU A 109 9.80 -16.59 -8.63
N GLN A 110 10.23 -17.60 -9.40
CA GLN A 110 9.87 -19.01 -9.16
C GLN A 110 10.47 -19.53 -7.84
N GLU A 111 11.75 -19.20 -7.58
CA GLU A 111 12.45 -19.55 -6.33
C GLU A 111 11.73 -18.95 -5.11
N ILE A 112 11.44 -17.64 -5.15
CA ILE A 112 10.70 -16.97 -4.09
C ILE A 112 9.33 -17.61 -3.87
N ASN A 113 8.60 -17.91 -4.95
CA ASN A 113 7.27 -18.51 -4.81
C ASN A 113 7.32 -19.94 -4.26
N ALA A 114 8.35 -20.72 -4.61
CA ALA A 114 8.58 -22.04 -4.01
C ALA A 114 8.87 -21.95 -2.50
N GLU A 115 9.62 -20.92 -2.06
CA GLU A 115 9.90 -20.66 -0.65
C GLU A 115 8.63 -20.22 0.10
N ILE A 116 7.82 -19.32 -0.49
CA ILE A 116 6.50 -18.94 0.05
C ILE A 116 5.62 -20.16 0.25
N ARG A 117 5.57 -21.06 -0.75
CA ARG A 117 4.82 -22.31 -0.69
C ARG A 117 5.28 -23.19 0.48
N ALA A 118 6.58 -23.44 0.59
CA ALA A 118 7.15 -24.28 1.63
C ALA A 118 6.82 -23.76 3.04
N ILE A 119 6.91 -22.43 3.26
CA ILE A 119 6.55 -21.81 4.53
C ILE A 119 5.03 -21.92 4.79
N SER A 120 4.22 -21.70 3.77
CA SER A 120 2.75 -21.72 3.88
C SER A 120 2.21 -23.12 4.23
N GLU A 121 2.82 -24.19 3.70
CA GLU A 121 2.45 -25.57 3.95
C GLU A 121 2.86 -26.08 5.34
N HIS A 122 3.86 -25.45 5.98
CA HIS A 122 4.46 -25.92 7.25
C HIS A 122 4.19 -25.01 8.46
N GLU A 123 3.20 -24.15 8.42
CA GLU A 123 2.86 -23.21 9.51
C GLU A 123 4.04 -22.31 9.95
N GLY A 124 4.84 -21.87 8.99
CA GLY A 124 6.04 -21.09 9.24
C GLY A 124 5.79 -19.62 9.62
N ASP A 125 6.88 -18.86 9.75
CA ASP A 125 6.87 -17.45 10.18
C ASP A 125 6.23 -16.52 9.13
N TYR A 126 5.11 -15.91 9.49
CA TYR A 126 4.37 -14.96 8.65
C TYR A 126 5.17 -13.68 8.31
N ASN A 127 6.11 -13.26 9.15
CA ASN A 127 6.98 -12.13 8.82
C ASN A 127 7.88 -12.47 7.62
N CYS A 128 8.32 -13.72 7.54
CA CYS A 128 9.09 -14.22 6.41
C CYS A 128 8.25 -14.22 5.13
N LEU A 129 7.00 -14.68 5.18
CA LEU A 129 6.07 -14.64 4.05
C LEU A 129 5.85 -13.21 3.55
N TYR A 130 5.68 -12.26 4.46
CA TYR A 130 5.54 -10.85 4.09
C TYR A 130 6.80 -10.33 3.36
N CYS A 131 7.99 -10.59 3.88
CA CYS A 131 9.24 -10.16 3.25
C CYS A 131 9.43 -10.77 1.85
N LEU A 132 9.15 -12.06 1.69
CA LEU A 132 9.23 -12.75 0.40
C LEU A 132 8.23 -12.19 -0.61
N ASN A 133 7.02 -11.88 -0.17
CA ASN A 133 6.02 -11.24 -1.03
C ASN A 133 6.44 -9.83 -1.46
N GLU A 134 7.00 -9.02 -0.56
CA GLU A 134 7.54 -7.70 -0.92
C GLU A 134 8.68 -7.83 -1.95
N GLU A 135 9.55 -8.83 -1.82
CA GLU A 135 10.62 -9.09 -2.78
C GLU A 135 10.06 -9.52 -4.14
N PHE A 136 9.07 -10.41 -4.16
CA PHE A 136 8.36 -10.83 -5.36
C PHE A 136 7.75 -9.62 -6.10
N CYS A 137 7.00 -8.79 -5.38
CA CYS A 137 6.39 -7.58 -5.93
C CYS A 137 7.44 -6.58 -6.44
N ALA A 138 8.57 -6.44 -5.73
CA ALA A 138 9.65 -5.53 -6.14
C ALA A 138 10.30 -5.94 -7.46
N ILE A 139 10.49 -7.24 -7.71
CA ILE A 139 11.02 -7.75 -8.99
C ILE A 139 10.05 -7.42 -10.13
N ILE A 140 8.75 -7.65 -9.94
CA ILE A 140 7.71 -7.29 -10.94
C ILE A 140 7.74 -5.79 -11.20
N GLN A 141 7.78 -4.97 -10.15
CA GLN A 141 7.81 -3.51 -10.28
C GLN A 141 9.04 -3.02 -11.06
N GLN A 142 10.22 -3.54 -10.75
CA GLN A 142 11.45 -3.19 -11.45
C GLN A 142 11.41 -3.62 -12.92
N SER A 143 10.96 -4.85 -13.19
CA SER A 143 10.85 -5.39 -14.54
C SER A 143 9.83 -4.64 -15.40
N ALA A 144 8.77 -4.11 -14.80
CA ALA A 144 7.79 -3.29 -15.52
C ALA A 144 8.39 -2.00 -16.08
N GLY A 145 9.45 -1.45 -15.48
CA GLY A 145 10.15 -0.25 -15.93
C GLY A 145 9.31 1.03 -15.86
N MET A 146 8.23 1.04 -15.11
CA MET A 146 7.26 2.13 -15.02
C MET A 146 7.60 3.07 -13.85
N GLN A 147 8.46 4.07 -14.08
CA GLN A 147 8.99 4.95 -13.02
C GLN A 147 7.94 5.76 -12.25
N ARG A 148 6.79 6.05 -12.85
CA ARG A 148 5.74 6.88 -12.22
C ARG A 148 4.68 6.06 -11.50
N LEU A 149 4.49 4.82 -11.90
CA LEU A 149 3.43 3.95 -11.36
C LEU A 149 3.50 3.75 -9.85
N PRO A 150 4.67 3.50 -9.23
CA PRO A 150 4.77 3.34 -7.79
C PRO A 150 4.19 4.49 -6.98
N ARG A 151 4.33 5.71 -7.49
CA ARG A 151 3.77 6.90 -6.82
C ARG A 151 2.24 6.90 -6.83
N PHE A 152 1.60 6.46 -7.91
CA PHE A 152 0.15 6.34 -7.95
C PHE A 152 -0.34 5.23 -7.03
N GLN A 153 0.35 4.09 -7.00
CA GLN A 153 0.03 3.00 -6.09
C GLN A 153 0.20 3.41 -4.62
N GLU A 154 1.22 4.21 -4.30
CA GLU A 154 1.40 4.77 -2.97
C GLU A 154 0.26 5.72 -2.58
N LEU A 155 -0.19 6.60 -3.48
CA LEU A 155 -1.35 7.47 -3.24
C LEU A 155 -2.61 6.66 -2.96
N LEU A 156 -2.89 5.63 -3.76
CA LEU A 156 -4.05 4.76 -3.53
C LEU A 156 -3.97 4.06 -2.17
N SER A 157 -2.77 3.63 -1.76
CA SER A 157 -2.56 3.01 -0.45
C SER A 157 -2.80 3.96 0.72
N ASN A 158 -2.64 5.27 0.51
CA ASN A 158 -2.92 6.27 1.54
C ASN A 158 -4.43 6.41 1.82
N TYR A 159 -5.30 6.22 0.83
CA TYR A 159 -6.75 6.20 1.03
C TYR A 159 -7.24 5.00 1.86
N LEU A 160 -6.42 3.96 1.97
CA LEU A 160 -6.71 2.74 2.72
C LEU A 160 -5.79 2.57 3.94
N HIS A 161 -5.19 3.66 4.44
CA HIS A 161 -4.19 3.58 5.50
C HIS A 161 -4.72 2.98 6.82
N ASP A 162 -6.01 3.20 7.13
CA ASP A 162 -6.67 2.64 8.32
C ASP A 162 -6.71 1.12 8.28
N TYR A 163 -6.74 0.54 7.10
CA TYR A 163 -6.83 -0.89 6.87
C TYR A 163 -5.46 -1.54 6.65
N LYS A 164 -4.41 -0.76 6.37
CA LYS A 164 -3.08 -1.31 6.15
C LYS A 164 -2.53 -2.02 7.39
N ALA A 165 -2.62 -1.39 8.54
CA ALA A 165 -2.19 -1.99 9.81
C ALA A 165 -3.04 -3.21 10.16
N TRP A 166 -4.34 -3.10 9.92
CA TRP A 166 -5.26 -4.22 10.12
C TRP A 166 -4.96 -5.39 9.16
N PHE A 167 -4.66 -5.09 7.88
CA PHE A 167 -4.29 -6.09 6.89
C PHE A 167 -3.04 -6.86 7.29
N ILE A 168 -1.96 -6.17 7.66
CA ILE A 168 -0.72 -6.79 8.11
C ILE A 168 -0.98 -7.73 9.30
N ASN A 169 -1.82 -7.30 10.26
CA ASN A 169 -2.12 -8.07 11.46
C ASN A 169 -3.10 -9.23 11.24
N ASN A 170 -3.81 -9.27 10.11
CA ASN A 170 -4.80 -10.30 9.79
C ASN A 170 -4.47 -11.10 8.52
N MET A 171 -3.34 -10.88 7.90
CA MET A 171 -2.82 -11.71 6.80
C MET A 171 -2.72 -13.19 7.19
N GLU A 172 -2.51 -13.46 8.47
CA GLU A 172 -2.39 -14.82 9.04
C GLU A 172 -3.57 -15.76 8.72
N ARG A 173 -4.75 -15.21 8.41
CA ARG A 173 -5.98 -16.02 8.29
C ARG A 173 -6.37 -16.42 6.87
N ASN A 174 -5.97 -15.67 5.83
CA ASN A 174 -6.51 -15.84 4.48
C ASN A 174 -5.49 -16.24 3.40
N ASP A 175 -4.18 -16.18 3.66
CA ASP A 175 -3.19 -16.23 2.59
C ASP A 175 -2.32 -17.50 2.52
N ARG A 176 -2.75 -18.63 3.09
CA ARG A 176 -2.04 -19.92 2.86
C ARG A 176 -2.01 -20.34 1.40
N ALA A 177 -2.91 -19.82 0.58
CA ALA A 177 -2.97 -20.07 -0.86
C ALA A 177 -2.28 -18.99 -1.73
N PHE A 178 -1.55 -18.07 -1.11
CA PHE A 178 -0.91 -16.95 -1.80
C PHE A 178 0.05 -17.39 -2.91
N TRP A 179 0.78 -18.47 -2.69
CA TRP A 179 1.66 -19.07 -3.68
C TRP A 179 0.93 -19.56 -4.93
N GLN A 180 -0.34 -20.04 -4.80
CA GLN A 180 -1.16 -20.48 -5.94
C GLN A 180 -1.53 -19.30 -6.84
N TYR A 181 -1.85 -18.17 -6.24
CA TYR A 181 -2.06 -16.92 -6.97
C TYR A 181 -0.81 -16.53 -7.78
N ASN A 182 0.35 -16.57 -7.14
CA ASN A 182 1.62 -16.26 -7.80
C ASN A 182 1.93 -17.23 -8.94
N ASP A 183 1.71 -18.54 -8.77
CA ASP A 183 1.90 -19.54 -9.84
C ASP A 183 1.02 -19.22 -11.05
N ASN A 184 -0.27 -18.98 -10.84
CA ASN A 184 -1.20 -18.64 -11.91
C ASN A 184 -0.81 -17.33 -12.60
N LEU A 185 -0.38 -16.35 -11.83
CA LEU A 185 0.06 -15.05 -12.36
C LEU A 185 1.33 -15.20 -13.21
N LEU A 186 2.33 -15.95 -12.74
CA LEU A 186 3.57 -16.18 -13.47
C LEU A 186 3.32 -16.92 -14.78
N GLU A 187 2.42 -17.92 -14.79
CA GLU A 187 2.03 -18.63 -15.99
C GLU A 187 1.36 -17.71 -17.02
N ALA A 188 0.38 -16.90 -16.58
CA ALA A 188 -0.29 -15.93 -17.46
C ALA A 188 0.70 -14.85 -17.97
N MET A 189 1.65 -14.43 -17.15
CA MET A 189 2.71 -13.49 -17.54
C MET A 189 3.68 -14.10 -18.56
N ARG A 190 4.06 -15.38 -18.42
CA ARG A 190 4.91 -16.10 -19.40
C ARG A 190 4.25 -16.18 -20.76
N GLN A 191 2.93 -16.40 -20.78
CA GLN A 191 2.12 -16.48 -22.02
C GLN A 191 1.79 -15.11 -22.60
N LEU A 192 2.11 -14.01 -21.91
CA LEU A 192 1.70 -12.64 -22.27
C LEU A 192 0.17 -12.51 -22.42
N ASP A 193 -0.59 -13.35 -21.71
CA ASP A 193 -2.05 -13.32 -21.72
C ASP A 193 -2.56 -12.17 -20.86
N HIS A 194 -2.77 -11.03 -21.49
CA HIS A 194 -3.25 -9.81 -20.84
C HIS A 194 -4.61 -10.03 -20.14
N ALA A 195 -5.51 -10.81 -20.74
CA ALA A 195 -6.83 -11.04 -20.18
C ALA A 195 -6.77 -11.97 -18.95
N ALA A 196 -5.92 -12.99 -18.97
CA ALA A 196 -5.68 -13.85 -17.82
C ALA A 196 -5.00 -13.08 -16.67
N ILE A 197 -3.95 -12.28 -16.97
CA ILE A 197 -3.30 -11.42 -15.97
C ILE A 197 -4.33 -10.52 -15.29
N TYR A 198 -5.17 -9.82 -16.07
CA TYR A 198 -6.20 -8.95 -15.50
C TYR A 198 -7.16 -9.71 -14.59
N ARG A 199 -7.70 -10.83 -15.02
CA ARG A 199 -8.65 -11.64 -14.23
C ARG A 199 -8.05 -12.16 -12.93
N ILE A 200 -6.78 -12.61 -12.95
CA ILE A 200 -6.08 -13.11 -11.76
C ILE A 200 -5.87 -11.98 -10.76
N VAL A 201 -5.38 -10.82 -11.22
CA VAL A 201 -5.19 -9.64 -10.38
C VAL A 201 -6.54 -9.15 -9.83
N GLU A 202 -7.57 -9.08 -10.67
CA GLU A 202 -8.92 -8.68 -10.29
C GLU A 202 -9.49 -9.58 -9.19
N GLN A 203 -9.47 -10.89 -9.36
CA GLN A 203 -10.00 -11.85 -8.39
C GLN A 203 -9.35 -11.66 -7.02
N ARG A 204 -8.02 -11.59 -6.97
CA ARG A 204 -7.28 -11.36 -5.72
C ARG A 204 -7.72 -10.09 -5.00
N TRP A 205 -7.85 -8.98 -5.74
CA TRP A 205 -8.21 -7.70 -5.13
C TRP A 205 -9.69 -7.62 -4.77
N LEU A 206 -10.58 -8.31 -5.51
CA LEU A 206 -12.00 -8.39 -5.17
C LEU A 206 -12.23 -9.20 -3.89
N ASP A 207 -11.57 -10.34 -3.73
CA ASP A 207 -11.64 -11.14 -2.50
C ASP A 207 -11.22 -10.31 -1.29
N TYR A 208 -10.16 -9.54 -1.46
CA TYR A 208 -9.64 -8.65 -0.42
C TYR A 208 -10.57 -7.47 -0.12
N ARG A 209 -11.07 -6.81 -1.14
CA ARG A 209 -12.08 -5.74 -1.03
C ARG A 209 -13.32 -6.21 -0.26
N ASP A 210 -13.86 -7.36 -0.65
CA ASP A 210 -15.10 -7.88 -0.07
C ASP A 210 -14.90 -8.24 1.40
N TYR A 211 -13.74 -8.76 1.75
CA TYR A 211 -13.38 -8.96 3.13
C TYR A 211 -13.32 -7.63 3.93
N LEU A 212 -12.69 -6.58 3.39
CA LEU A 212 -12.66 -5.27 4.03
C LEU A 212 -14.06 -4.68 4.22
N LEU A 213 -14.91 -4.78 3.18
CA LEU A 213 -16.27 -4.28 3.25
C LEU A 213 -17.12 -4.99 4.32
N GLN A 214 -16.90 -6.27 4.56
CA GLN A 214 -17.53 -7.01 5.64
C GLN A 214 -17.07 -6.50 7.03
N GLN A 215 -15.78 -6.17 7.20
CA GLN A 215 -15.29 -5.60 8.45
C GLN A 215 -15.83 -4.18 8.69
N PHE A 216 -15.98 -3.40 7.62
CA PHE A 216 -16.58 -2.07 7.67
C PHE A 216 -17.99 -2.12 8.27
N SER A 217 -18.82 -3.01 7.78
CA SER A 217 -20.20 -3.18 8.24
C SER A 217 -20.32 -3.65 9.70
N LYS A 218 -19.29 -4.31 10.25
CA LYS A 218 -19.26 -4.74 11.66
C LYS A 218 -18.89 -3.61 12.63
N ASN A 219 -18.17 -2.58 12.17
CA ASN A 219 -17.74 -1.46 12.99
C ASN A 219 -18.77 -0.31 13.03
N GLU A 220 -19.78 -0.33 12.15
CA GLU A 220 -20.88 0.64 12.14
C GLU A 220 -22.07 0.25 13.07
N ASN A 221 -22.07 -0.96 13.65
CA ASN A 221 -23.03 -1.45 14.61
C ASN A 221 -22.43 -1.49 16.03
#